data_6c3d4dcce95aa337802f7861f491f681
#
_entry.id   6c3d4dcce95aa337802f7861f491f681
#
_cell.length_a   1.000
_cell.length_b   1.000
_cell.length_c   1.000
_cell.angle_alpha   90.00
_cell.angle_beta   90.00
_cell.angle_gamma   90.00
#
_symmetry.space_group_name_H-M   'P 1'
#
loop_
_entity.id
_entity.type
_entity.pdbx_description
1 polymer ?
#
loop_
_entity_poly.entity_id
_entity_poly.type
_entity_poly.pdbx_seq_one_letter_code
_entity_poly.pdbx_strand_id
1 'polypeptide(L)'
;MQIKRIDHVQLAMPAGREDVARDFYGRLLGIPEVPKPPEMQRRGGVWFENGDLKIHLGVDPDFKPARKAHPGLLVQDLRALVGILRQEGFEVLEDAQANDCYRVYVADPFGNRLELIEPER
;
A
#
# COMPACT_ATOMS: atom_id res chain seq x y z
N MET A 1 6.57 -23.84 19.33
CA MET A 1 6.58 -23.16 18.02
C MET A 1 5.26 -22.43 17.83
N GLN A 2 5.32 -21.18 17.37
CA GLN A 2 4.09 -20.39 17.19
C GLN A 2 4.36 -19.26 16.19
N ILE A 3 3.48 -19.13 15.21
CA ILE A 3 3.45 -17.94 14.35
C ILE A 3 2.75 -16.85 15.16
N LYS A 4 3.39 -15.68 15.31
CA LYS A 4 2.92 -14.64 16.21
C LYS A 4 2.11 -13.57 15.50
N ARG A 5 2.59 -13.10 14.35
CA ARG A 5 1.95 -11.97 13.64
C ARG A 5 2.59 -11.81 12.26
N ILE A 6 2.02 -10.93 11.49
CA ILE A 6 2.61 -10.52 10.22
C ILE A 6 3.77 -9.57 10.51
N ASP A 7 4.94 -9.82 9.90
CA ASP A 7 6.08 -8.92 9.98
C ASP A 7 5.96 -7.79 8.95
N HIS A 8 5.70 -8.15 7.71
CA HIS A 8 5.54 -7.18 6.63
C HIS A 8 4.63 -7.76 5.56
N VAL A 9 4.16 -6.88 4.67
CA VAL A 9 3.46 -7.27 3.46
C VAL A 9 4.32 -6.84 2.29
N GLN A 10 4.59 -7.76 1.37
CA GLN A 10 5.27 -7.42 0.13
C GLN A 10 4.28 -7.44 -1.02
N LEU A 11 4.22 -6.32 -1.74
CA LEU A 11 3.46 -6.20 -2.97
C LEU A 11 4.44 -6.26 -4.13
N ALA A 12 3.96 -6.71 -5.28
CA ALA A 12 4.79 -6.77 -6.48
C ALA A 12 4.71 -5.45 -7.25
N MET A 13 5.76 -5.18 -8.04
CA MET A 13 5.80 -4.03 -8.92
C MET A 13 6.61 -4.36 -10.18
N PRO A 14 6.38 -3.65 -11.30
CA PRO A 14 7.24 -3.82 -12.47
C PRO A 14 8.61 -3.18 -12.25
N ALA A 15 9.60 -3.67 -12.98
CA ALA A 15 10.97 -3.17 -12.89
C ALA A 15 11.06 -1.70 -13.29
N GLY A 16 11.95 -0.96 -12.63
CA GLY A 16 12.28 0.40 -13.03
C GLY A 16 11.27 1.48 -12.65
N ARG A 17 10.29 1.16 -11.82
CA ARG A 17 9.22 2.10 -11.45
C ARG A 17 9.25 2.47 -9.97
N GLU A 18 10.41 2.38 -9.34
CA GLU A 18 10.56 2.70 -7.91
C GLU A 18 10.16 4.13 -7.59
N ASP A 19 10.44 5.09 -8.49
CA ASP A 19 10.05 6.49 -8.27
C ASP A 19 8.53 6.65 -8.23
N VAL A 20 7.81 5.87 -9.02
CA VAL A 20 6.34 5.89 -8.99
C VAL A 20 5.82 5.33 -7.66
N ALA A 21 6.46 4.26 -7.15
CA ALA A 21 6.13 3.73 -5.83
C ALA A 21 6.40 4.75 -4.72
N ARG A 22 7.53 5.46 -4.79
CA ARG A 22 7.87 6.51 -3.82
C ARG A 22 6.84 7.63 -3.81
N ASP A 23 6.36 8.02 -4.98
CA ASP A 23 5.35 9.07 -5.06
C ASP A 23 4.04 8.64 -4.41
N PHE A 24 3.63 7.39 -4.62
CA PHE A 24 2.35 6.91 -4.07
C PHE A 24 2.46 6.57 -2.59
N TYR A 25 3.34 5.62 -2.24
CA TYR A 25 3.44 5.14 -0.85
C TYR A 25 4.12 6.15 0.06
N GLY A 26 5.13 6.85 -0.44
CA GLY A 26 5.85 7.86 0.34
C GLY A 26 5.12 9.18 0.43
N ARG A 27 4.85 9.81 -0.70
CA ARG A 27 4.26 11.15 -0.72
C ARG A 27 2.77 11.14 -0.40
N LEU A 28 1.99 10.31 -1.10
CA LEU A 28 0.52 10.34 -0.92
C LEU A 28 0.08 9.61 0.33
N LEU A 29 0.57 8.39 0.57
CA LEU A 29 0.17 7.63 1.75
C LEU A 29 0.97 8.00 3.00
N GLY A 30 2.07 8.74 2.85
CA GLY A 30 2.84 9.25 3.98
C GLY A 30 3.65 8.22 4.73
N ILE A 31 4.03 7.11 4.10
CA ILE A 31 4.82 6.07 4.75
C ILE A 31 6.30 6.32 4.42
N PRO A 32 7.17 6.53 5.42
CA PRO A 32 8.58 6.81 5.15
C PRO A 32 9.28 5.67 4.42
N GLU A 33 10.12 6.02 3.45
CA GLU A 33 10.98 5.04 2.81
C GLU A 33 12.13 4.69 3.76
N VAL A 34 12.48 3.39 3.82
CA VAL A 34 13.63 2.91 4.59
C VAL A 34 14.59 2.20 3.65
N PRO A 35 15.91 2.22 3.97
CA PRO A 35 16.88 1.56 3.11
C PRO A 35 16.73 0.04 3.17
N LYS A 36 16.93 -0.60 2.02
CA LYS A 36 16.99 -2.06 1.94
C LYS A 36 18.39 -2.52 2.34
N PRO A 37 18.52 -3.75 2.88
CA PRO A 37 19.83 -4.32 3.11
C PRO A 37 20.66 -4.33 1.81
N PRO A 38 22.00 -4.10 1.89
CA PRO A 38 22.84 -4.02 0.68
C PRO A 38 22.71 -5.21 -0.25
N GLU A 39 22.58 -6.42 0.29
CA GLU A 39 22.45 -7.63 -0.51
C GLU A 39 21.13 -7.72 -1.27
N MET A 40 20.13 -6.91 -0.91
CA MET A 40 18.83 -6.88 -1.57
C MET A 40 18.67 -5.72 -2.54
N GLN A 41 19.59 -4.77 -2.53
CA GLN A 41 19.44 -3.57 -3.37
C GLN A 41 19.46 -3.89 -4.87
N ARG A 42 20.18 -4.94 -5.28
CA ARG A 42 20.25 -5.34 -6.68
C ARG A 42 18.92 -5.82 -7.25
N ARG A 43 18.02 -6.29 -6.40
CA ARG A 43 16.74 -6.85 -6.84
C ARG A 43 15.75 -5.79 -7.28
N GLY A 44 16.06 -4.52 -7.00
CA GLY A 44 15.11 -3.43 -7.21
C GLY A 44 14.03 -3.43 -6.16
N GLY A 45 13.03 -2.57 -6.35
CA GLY A 45 11.96 -2.40 -5.38
C GLY A 45 12.31 -1.38 -4.32
N VAL A 46 11.38 -1.16 -3.39
CA VAL A 46 11.53 -0.11 -2.38
C VAL A 46 10.69 -0.48 -1.15
N TRP A 47 11.19 -0.14 0.03
CA TRP A 47 10.56 -0.46 1.30
C TRP A 47 10.06 0.80 2.00
N PHE A 48 8.83 0.72 2.53
CA PHE A 48 8.22 1.80 3.30
C PHE A 48 7.82 1.25 4.66
N GLU A 49 8.27 1.90 5.74
CA GLU A 49 8.00 1.42 7.09
C GLU A 49 7.74 2.57 8.04
N ASN A 50 6.78 2.37 8.94
CA ASN A 50 6.50 3.30 10.02
C ASN A 50 6.01 2.48 11.22
N GLY A 51 6.91 2.26 12.19
CA GLY A 51 6.61 1.39 13.32
C GLY A 51 6.30 -0.04 12.85
N ASP A 52 5.14 -0.55 13.21
CA ASP A 52 4.72 -1.90 12.84
C ASP A 52 4.15 -1.99 11.42
N LEU A 53 3.94 -0.86 10.78
CA LEU A 53 3.49 -0.84 9.39
C LEU A 53 4.69 -1.01 8.48
N LYS A 54 4.73 -2.12 7.74
CA LYS A 54 5.84 -2.42 6.83
C LYS A 54 5.29 -2.90 5.51
N ILE A 55 5.42 -2.07 4.49
CA ILE A 55 5.01 -2.37 3.12
C ILE A 55 6.23 -2.33 2.24
N HIS A 56 6.52 -3.46 1.62
CA HIS A 56 7.66 -3.61 0.72
C HIS A 56 7.14 -3.80 -0.70
N LEU A 57 7.75 -3.13 -1.67
CA LEU A 57 7.48 -3.33 -3.09
C LEU A 57 8.64 -4.12 -3.67
N GLY A 58 8.35 -5.30 -4.22
CA GLY A 58 9.35 -6.16 -4.83
C GLY A 58 9.13 -6.27 -6.33
N VAL A 59 10.22 -6.21 -7.09
CA VAL A 59 10.15 -6.30 -8.54
C VAL A 59 9.82 -7.72 -8.97
N ASP A 60 8.82 -7.85 -9.82
CA ASP A 60 8.47 -9.09 -10.49
C ASP A 60 8.59 -8.83 -12.00
N PRO A 61 9.54 -9.49 -12.70
CA PRO A 61 9.72 -9.27 -14.14
C PRO A 61 8.46 -9.58 -14.96
N ASP A 62 7.64 -10.51 -14.46
CA ASP A 62 6.38 -10.87 -15.09
C ASP A 62 5.19 -10.30 -14.33
N PHE A 63 5.33 -9.05 -13.88
CA PHE A 63 4.36 -8.43 -12.97
C PHE A 63 2.94 -8.48 -13.52
N LYS A 64 2.03 -8.93 -12.66
CA LYS A 64 0.58 -8.83 -12.82
C LYS A 64 -0.01 -8.54 -11.44
N PRO A 65 -0.86 -7.54 -11.30
CA PRO A 65 -1.51 -7.29 -10.02
C PRO A 65 -2.45 -8.43 -9.65
N ALA A 66 -2.52 -8.75 -8.37
CA ALA A 66 -3.48 -9.72 -7.87
C ALA A 66 -4.90 -9.18 -8.08
N ARG A 67 -5.80 -10.05 -8.51
CA ARG A 67 -7.19 -9.65 -8.78
C ARG A 67 -8.04 -9.62 -7.51
N LYS A 68 -7.67 -10.41 -6.52
CA LYS A 68 -8.46 -10.57 -5.30
C LYS A 68 -7.65 -10.27 -4.05
N ALA A 69 -6.44 -10.81 -3.95
CA ALA A 69 -5.60 -10.63 -2.76
C ALA A 69 -5.22 -9.16 -2.58
N HIS A 70 -5.34 -8.67 -1.36
CA HIS A 70 -5.04 -7.27 -1.06
C HIS A 70 -4.81 -7.10 0.44
N PRO A 71 -3.97 -6.16 0.87
CA PRO A 71 -3.85 -5.81 2.27
C PRO A 71 -4.98 -4.88 2.70
N GLY A 72 -5.37 -4.99 3.97
CA GLY A 72 -6.25 -4.03 4.62
C GLY A 72 -5.45 -3.18 5.58
N LEU A 73 -5.52 -1.87 5.42
CA LEU A 73 -4.72 -0.92 6.18
C LEU A 73 -5.62 -0.02 7.01
N LEU A 74 -5.29 0.12 8.29
CA LEU A 74 -6.00 1.06 9.16
C LEU A 74 -5.45 2.46 8.91
N VAL A 75 -6.34 3.42 8.75
CA VAL A 75 -5.99 4.80 8.43
C VAL A 75 -6.69 5.73 9.40
N GLN A 76 -5.96 6.69 9.93
CA GLN A 76 -6.52 7.79 10.68
C GLN A 76 -6.84 8.93 9.72
N ASP A 77 -8.03 9.50 9.85
CA ASP A 77 -8.50 10.60 8.99
C ASP A 77 -8.57 10.18 7.51
N LEU A 78 -9.25 9.07 7.29
CA LEU A 78 -9.34 8.47 5.95
C LEU A 78 -10.04 9.39 4.95
N ARG A 79 -11.04 10.15 5.38
CA ARG A 79 -11.75 11.05 4.46
C ARG A 79 -10.83 12.11 3.87
N ALA A 80 -9.88 12.61 4.65
CA ALA A 80 -8.88 13.56 4.14
C ALA A 80 -7.96 12.89 3.11
N LEU A 81 -7.52 11.65 3.39
CA LEU A 81 -6.70 10.91 2.44
C LEU A 81 -7.46 10.62 1.15
N VAL A 82 -8.72 10.25 1.24
CA VAL A 82 -9.56 10.01 0.05
C VAL A 82 -9.64 11.27 -0.81
N GLY A 83 -9.79 12.44 -0.19
CA GLY A 83 -9.79 13.71 -0.92
C GLY A 83 -8.50 13.93 -1.68
N ILE A 84 -7.37 13.67 -1.04
CA ILE A 84 -6.05 13.80 -1.67
C ILE A 84 -5.91 12.83 -2.84
N LEU A 85 -6.27 11.55 -2.63
CA LEU A 85 -6.14 10.52 -3.68
C LEU A 85 -7.01 10.88 -4.89
N ARG A 86 -8.24 11.31 -4.67
CA ARG A 86 -9.12 11.72 -5.77
C ARG A 86 -8.57 12.92 -6.52
N GLN A 87 -8.03 13.89 -5.80
CA GLN A 87 -7.43 15.07 -6.40
C GLN A 87 -6.22 14.72 -7.26
N GLU A 88 -5.48 13.68 -6.88
CA GLU A 88 -4.33 13.18 -7.64
C GLU A 88 -4.74 12.25 -8.79
N GLY A 89 -6.02 12.04 -8.99
CA GLY A 89 -6.53 11.27 -10.13
C GLY A 89 -6.80 9.79 -9.86
N PHE A 90 -6.70 9.36 -8.61
CA PHE A 90 -6.98 7.96 -8.28
C PHE A 90 -8.47 7.74 -8.09
N GLU A 91 -8.99 6.64 -8.66
CA GLU A 91 -10.35 6.23 -8.41
C GLU A 91 -10.44 5.58 -7.03
N VAL A 92 -11.33 6.11 -6.19
CA VAL A 92 -11.56 5.58 -4.85
C VAL A 92 -12.99 5.11 -4.76
N LEU A 93 -13.16 3.82 -4.44
CA LEU A 93 -14.48 3.19 -4.37
C LEU A 93 -14.87 3.00 -2.91
N GLU A 94 -15.97 3.62 -2.49
CA GLU A 94 -16.47 3.46 -1.13
C GLU A 94 -17.27 2.18 -0.99
N ASP A 95 -17.09 1.50 0.14
CA ASP A 95 -17.86 0.29 0.44
C ASP A 95 -19.16 0.68 1.14
N ALA A 96 -20.24 0.70 0.39
CA ALA A 96 -21.56 1.09 0.90
C ALA A 96 -22.13 0.07 1.88
N GLN A 97 -21.54 -1.12 1.99
CA GLN A 97 -22.00 -2.18 2.89
C GLN A 97 -21.30 -2.14 4.25
N ALA A 98 -20.30 -1.27 4.42
CA ALA A 98 -19.60 -1.16 5.70
C ALA A 98 -20.51 -0.48 6.73
N ASN A 99 -20.73 -1.13 7.88
CA ASN A 99 -21.66 -0.66 8.90
C ASN A 99 -20.99 0.04 10.07
N ASP A 100 -19.77 -0.39 10.43
CA ASP A 100 -19.08 0.07 11.64
C ASP A 100 -17.75 0.71 11.34
N CYS A 101 -17.52 1.05 10.07
CA CYS A 101 -16.28 1.67 9.63
C CYS A 101 -16.51 2.45 8.33
N TYR A 102 -15.57 3.34 8.05
CA TYR A 102 -15.45 3.92 6.71
C TYR A 102 -14.39 3.10 5.98
N ARG A 103 -14.77 2.50 4.86
CA ARG A 103 -13.92 1.60 4.09
C ARG A 103 -13.92 1.99 2.63
N VAL A 104 -12.73 2.07 2.05
CA VAL A 104 -12.60 2.35 0.62
C VAL A 104 -11.59 1.39 0.00
N TYR A 105 -11.67 1.26 -1.32
CA TYR A 105 -10.70 0.51 -2.11
C TYR A 105 -10.06 1.45 -3.12
N VAL A 106 -8.75 1.33 -3.28
CA VAL A 106 -8.00 2.08 -4.26
C VAL A 106 -6.92 1.16 -4.83
N ALA A 107 -6.64 1.29 -6.13
CA ALA A 107 -5.49 0.60 -6.73
C ALA A 107 -4.27 1.51 -6.64
N ASP A 108 -3.11 0.92 -6.33
CA ASP A 108 -1.87 1.68 -6.43
C ASP A 108 -1.52 1.94 -7.91
N PRO A 109 -0.45 2.69 -8.22
CA PRO A 109 -0.12 3.00 -9.61
C PRO A 109 0.12 1.79 -10.51
N PHE A 110 0.39 0.63 -9.92
CA PHE A 110 0.66 -0.60 -10.66
C PHE A 110 -0.57 -1.50 -10.78
N GLY A 111 -1.67 -1.12 -10.13
CA GLY A 111 -2.89 -1.92 -10.12
C GLY A 111 -3.04 -2.83 -8.90
N ASN A 112 -2.12 -2.80 -7.94
CA ASN A 112 -2.29 -3.54 -6.69
C ASN A 112 -3.46 -2.95 -5.91
N ARG A 113 -4.37 -3.82 -5.47
CA ARG A 113 -5.56 -3.41 -4.73
C ARG A 113 -5.22 -3.15 -3.27
N LEU A 114 -5.69 -2.03 -2.75
CA LEU A 114 -5.56 -1.69 -1.33
C LEU A 114 -6.93 -1.44 -0.74
N GLU A 115 -7.15 -1.92 0.48
CA GLU A 115 -8.32 -1.62 1.27
C GLU A 115 -7.90 -0.69 2.40
N LEU A 116 -8.55 0.46 2.51
CA LEU A 116 -8.24 1.45 3.54
C LEU A 116 -9.45 1.58 4.46
N ILE A 117 -9.20 1.50 5.77
CA ILE A 117 -10.28 1.36 6.76
C ILE A 117 -10.05 2.33 7.91
N GLU A 118 -11.09 3.06 8.26
CA GLU A 118 -11.11 3.82 9.51
C GLU A 118 -12.33 3.38 10.31
N PRO A 119 -12.15 2.72 11.46
CA PRO A 119 -13.27 2.33 12.30
C PRO A 119 -14.05 3.56 12.76
N GLU A 120 -15.37 3.48 12.73
CA GLU A 120 -16.25 4.54 13.24
C GLU A 120 -16.85 4.10 14.57
N ARG A 121 -17.02 5.05 15.43
CA ARG A 121 -17.55 4.79 16.78
C ARG A 121 -19.00 5.19 16.90
#